data_779caf204190465e434d8c5937bbb671
#
_entry.id   779caf204190465e434d8c5937bbb671
#
_cell.length_a   1.000
_cell.length_b   1.000
_cell.length_c   1.000
_cell.angle_alpha   90.00
_cell.angle_beta   90.00
_cell.angle_gamma   90.00
#
_symmetry.space_group_name_H-M   'P 1'
#
loop_
_entity.id
_entity.type
_entity.pdbx_description
1 polymer ?
#
loop_
_entity_poly.entity_id
_entity_poly.type
_entity_poly.pdbx_seq_one_letter_code
_entity_poly.pdbx_strand_id
1 'polypeptide(L)'
;HTASWYIDQKRQFESLALKLGFNSVPEQKKALAQIIKDFVSNGGFLFAMCSATDSYDIALSTLGIDAAHAVYDGTPIDSNLKNKINYDNSLAFENFDIITDPMIYEYANIDFPPSNNVVVRGAEADYFSLFEFSAKYDPVPTMLTQNHVGVIKGFMGQTTGFNREKIKKHILIMGEDETTP
;
A
#
# COMPACT_ATOMS: atom_id res chain seq x y z
N HIS A 1 -8.46 13.83 -17.11
CA HIS A 1 -7.05 14.30 -16.99
C HIS A 1 -6.76 15.57 -17.80
N THR A 2 -7.77 16.38 -18.08
CA THR A 2 -7.63 17.66 -18.81
C THR A 2 -7.66 18.89 -17.89
N ALA A 3 -7.84 18.71 -16.57
CA ALA A 3 -7.84 19.80 -15.61
C ALA A 3 -6.44 20.46 -15.56
N SER A 4 -6.39 21.78 -15.56
CA SER A 4 -5.12 22.53 -15.59
C SER A 4 -4.22 22.18 -14.41
N TRP A 5 -4.77 22.08 -13.21
CA TRP A 5 -4.01 21.69 -12.00
C TRP A 5 -3.34 20.32 -12.14
N TYR A 6 -4.02 19.34 -12.79
CA TYR A 6 -3.45 18.02 -13.00
C TYR A 6 -2.27 18.05 -13.99
N ILE A 7 -2.44 18.81 -15.08
CA ILE A 7 -1.38 18.97 -16.10
C ILE A 7 -0.16 19.65 -15.49
N ASP A 8 -0.35 20.68 -14.67
CA ASP A 8 0.73 21.40 -14.03
C ASP A 8 1.45 20.51 -13.00
N GLN A 9 0.71 19.73 -12.21
CA GLN A 9 1.28 18.77 -11.25
C GLN A 9 2.07 17.69 -11.99
N LYS A 10 1.53 17.13 -13.08
CA LYS A 10 2.23 16.14 -13.89
C LYS A 10 3.57 16.68 -14.40
N ARG A 11 3.56 17.88 -14.97
CA ARG A 11 4.78 18.55 -15.47
C ARG A 11 5.81 18.76 -14.36
N GLN A 12 5.38 19.13 -13.16
CA GLN A 12 6.28 19.29 -12.01
C GLN A 12 6.95 17.98 -11.63
N PHE A 13 6.20 16.87 -11.55
CA PHE A 13 6.75 15.56 -11.23
C PHE A 13 7.69 15.04 -12.33
N GLU A 14 7.34 15.19 -13.59
CA GLU A 14 8.19 14.83 -14.72
C GLU A 14 9.50 15.64 -14.72
N SER A 15 9.42 16.95 -14.49
CA SER A 15 10.60 17.82 -14.38
C SER A 15 11.49 17.43 -13.21
N LEU A 16 10.90 17.05 -12.07
CA LEU A 16 11.66 16.59 -10.91
C LEU A 16 12.36 15.26 -11.17
N ALA A 17 11.66 14.30 -11.79
CA ALA A 17 12.26 13.02 -12.15
C ALA A 17 13.49 13.20 -13.06
N LEU A 18 13.36 14.02 -14.11
CA LEU A 18 14.47 14.34 -15.01
C LEU A 18 15.63 15.02 -14.30
N LYS A 19 15.36 16.00 -13.41
CA LYS A 19 16.42 16.66 -12.61
C LYS A 19 17.19 15.69 -11.72
N LEU A 20 16.54 14.64 -11.26
CA LEU A 20 17.13 13.59 -10.42
C LEU A 20 17.79 12.48 -11.24
N GLY A 21 17.78 12.58 -12.58
CA GLY A 21 18.43 11.63 -13.47
C GLY A 21 17.59 10.41 -13.85
N PHE A 22 16.27 10.46 -13.63
CA PHE A 22 15.32 9.41 -14.02
C PHE A 22 14.61 9.76 -15.32
N ASN A 23 14.30 8.75 -16.14
CA ASN A 23 13.61 8.97 -17.40
C ASN A 23 12.09 9.15 -17.24
N SER A 24 11.53 8.69 -16.12
CA SER A 24 10.10 8.77 -15.85
C SER A 24 9.80 8.89 -14.35
N VAL A 25 8.58 9.34 -14.03
CA VAL A 25 8.10 9.41 -12.64
C VAL A 25 7.97 8.02 -12.01
N PRO A 26 7.43 6.98 -12.68
CA PRO A 26 7.42 5.63 -12.14
C PRO A 26 8.81 5.11 -11.77
N GLU A 27 9.81 5.34 -12.63
CA GLU A 27 11.19 4.95 -12.35
C GLU A 27 11.74 5.63 -11.09
N GLN A 28 11.55 6.94 -10.96
CA GLN A 28 11.93 7.69 -9.76
C GLN A 28 11.24 7.16 -8.50
N LYS A 29 9.93 6.88 -8.57
CA LYS A 29 9.18 6.38 -7.41
C LYS A 29 9.65 5.00 -6.96
N LYS A 30 9.97 4.12 -7.88
CA LYS A 30 10.54 2.79 -7.57
C LYS A 30 11.92 2.89 -6.94
N ALA A 31 12.77 3.78 -7.44
CA ALA A 31 14.06 4.05 -6.82
C ALA A 31 13.92 4.59 -5.39
N LEU A 32 12.96 5.47 -5.15
CA LEU A 32 12.64 5.94 -3.81
C LEU A 32 12.16 4.79 -2.90
N ALA A 33 11.29 3.94 -3.40
CA ALA A 33 10.81 2.77 -2.64
C ALA A 33 11.98 1.84 -2.24
N GLN A 34 12.96 1.64 -3.13
CA GLN A 34 14.15 0.87 -2.81
C GLN A 34 15.01 1.52 -1.72
N ILE A 35 15.21 2.85 -1.77
CA ILE A 35 15.94 3.59 -0.73
C ILE A 35 15.26 3.44 0.63
N ILE A 36 13.93 3.51 0.67
CA ILE A 36 13.16 3.30 1.90
C ILE A 36 13.31 1.86 2.40
N LYS A 37 13.25 0.87 1.49
CA LYS A 37 13.50 -0.54 1.84
C LYS A 37 14.89 -0.72 2.47
N ASP A 38 15.92 -0.14 1.86
CA ASP A 38 17.27 -0.22 2.37
C ASP A 38 17.40 0.44 3.74
N PHE A 39 16.74 1.59 3.95
CA PHE A 39 16.67 2.25 5.25
C PHE A 39 16.05 1.36 6.32
N VAL A 40 14.91 0.73 6.02
CA VAL A 40 14.23 -0.20 6.95
C VAL A 40 15.09 -1.44 7.21
N SER A 41 15.71 -2.00 6.18
CA SER A 41 16.58 -3.18 6.29
C SER A 41 17.84 -2.92 7.12
N ASN A 42 18.26 -1.67 7.22
CA ASN A 42 19.38 -1.23 8.07
C ASN A 42 18.92 -0.80 9.49
N GLY A 43 17.70 -1.16 9.91
CA GLY A 43 17.18 -0.88 11.23
C GLY A 43 16.39 0.44 11.35
N GLY A 44 16.05 1.07 10.23
CA GLY A 44 15.17 2.24 10.21
C GLY A 44 13.72 1.87 10.52
N PHE A 45 12.96 2.83 11.01
CA PHE A 45 11.51 2.67 11.28
C PHE A 45 10.69 3.36 10.19
N LEU A 46 9.72 2.64 9.63
CA LEU A 46 8.74 3.15 8.68
C LEU A 46 7.33 2.97 9.24
N PHE A 47 6.56 4.04 9.25
CA PHE A 47 5.12 4.01 9.49
C PHE A 47 4.38 4.40 8.22
N ALA A 48 3.72 3.42 7.60
CA ALA A 48 2.96 3.62 6.37
C ALA A 48 1.46 3.63 6.67
N MET A 49 0.75 4.60 6.10
CA MET A 49 -0.70 4.76 6.28
C MET A 49 -1.41 4.83 4.94
N CYS A 50 -2.69 4.43 4.93
CA CYS A 50 -3.57 4.53 3.79
C CYS A 50 -2.97 3.80 2.57
N SER A 51 -3.10 4.33 1.36
CA SER A 51 -2.55 3.74 0.14
C SER A 51 -1.01 3.61 0.11
N ALA A 52 -0.28 4.17 1.09
CA ALA A 52 1.16 3.98 1.17
C ALA A 52 1.55 2.54 1.51
N THR A 53 0.67 1.81 2.20
CA THR A 53 0.93 0.42 2.60
C THR A 53 1.02 -0.54 1.41
N ASP A 54 0.05 -0.50 0.51
CA ASP A 54 -0.01 -1.35 -0.67
C ASP A 54 0.85 -0.82 -1.82
N SER A 55 0.80 0.48 -2.10
CA SER A 55 1.55 1.08 -3.20
C SER A 55 3.07 0.96 -3.04
N TYR A 56 3.56 0.90 -1.81
CA TYR A 56 4.96 0.66 -1.52
C TYR A 56 5.42 -0.74 -1.97
N ASP A 57 4.68 -1.76 -1.62
CA ASP A 57 4.98 -3.14 -2.02
C ASP A 57 4.72 -3.38 -3.52
N ILE A 58 3.74 -2.70 -4.11
CA ILE A 58 3.55 -2.68 -5.57
C ILE A 58 4.80 -2.12 -6.26
N ALA A 59 5.33 -0.99 -5.78
CA ALA A 59 6.54 -0.39 -6.36
C ALA A 59 7.75 -1.31 -6.25
N LEU A 60 7.95 -1.95 -5.09
CA LEU A 60 9.07 -2.87 -4.87
C LEU A 60 8.95 -4.15 -5.71
N SER A 61 7.77 -4.74 -5.80
CA SER A 61 7.56 -5.97 -6.55
C SER A 61 7.63 -5.78 -8.07
N THR A 62 7.52 -4.54 -8.54
CA THR A 62 7.58 -4.17 -9.96
C THR A 62 8.87 -3.45 -10.36
N LEU A 63 9.97 -3.62 -9.62
CA LEU A 63 11.26 -3.05 -9.99
C LEU A 63 11.68 -3.53 -11.39
N GLY A 64 12.02 -2.60 -12.27
CA GLY A 64 12.40 -2.88 -13.65
C GLY A 64 11.27 -3.30 -14.59
N ILE A 65 10.00 -3.19 -14.16
CA ILE A 65 8.83 -3.59 -14.94
C ILE A 65 7.93 -2.36 -15.11
N ASP A 66 7.39 -2.13 -16.31
CA ASP A 66 6.37 -1.11 -16.51
C ASP A 66 4.98 -1.68 -16.16
N ALA A 67 4.44 -1.21 -15.03
CA ALA A 67 3.11 -1.56 -14.55
C ALA A 67 2.12 -0.38 -14.59
N ALA A 68 2.57 0.80 -15.04
CA ALA A 68 1.72 1.98 -15.15
C ALA A 68 0.94 1.97 -16.47
N HIS A 69 -0.34 2.34 -16.41
CA HIS A 69 -1.11 2.47 -17.65
C HIS A 69 -0.63 3.68 -18.47
N ALA A 70 -0.57 3.55 -19.78
CA ALA A 70 -0.06 4.57 -20.72
C ALA A 70 -0.71 5.97 -20.56
N VAL A 71 -1.89 6.07 -19.96
CA VAL A 71 -2.52 7.36 -19.67
C VAL A 71 -1.71 8.21 -18.66
N TYR A 72 -0.89 7.56 -17.83
CA TYR A 72 -0.09 8.23 -16.81
C TYR A 72 1.29 8.66 -17.31
N ASP A 73 1.99 7.79 -18.02
CA ASP A 73 3.39 8.00 -18.43
C ASP A 73 3.65 7.95 -19.93
N GLY A 74 2.65 7.52 -20.71
CA GLY A 74 2.75 7.47 -22.18
C GLY A 74 3.37 6.19 -22.71
N THR A 75 3.79 5.26 -21.86
CA THR A 75 4.37 3.97 -22.25
C THR A 75 3.38 2.83 -22.07
N PRO A 76 3.43 1.77 -22.89
CA PRO A 76 2.54 0.62 -22.71
C PRO A 76 3.01 -0.24 -21.52
N ILE A 77 2.03 -0.79 -20.82
CA ILE A 77 2.29 -1.76 -19.75
C ILE A 77 3.09 -2.95 -20.30
N ASP A 78 4.03 -3.43 -19.52
CA ASP A 78 4.81 -4.61 -19.86
C ASP A 78 3.93 -5.84 -20.15
N SER A 79 4.21 -6.51 -21.27
CA SER A 79 3.54 -7.76 -21.60
C SER A 79 3.81 -8.82 -20.53
N ASN A 80 2.78 -9.62 -20.20
CA ASN A 80 2.86 -10.64 -19.16
C ASN A 80 3.25 -10.10 -17.77
N LEU A 81 2.78 -8.89 -17.41
CA LEU A 81 3.04 -8.24 -16.14
C LEU A 81 2.95 -9.20 -14.95
N LYS A 82 1.86 -9.98 -14.87
CA LYS A 82 1.61 -10.92 -13.77
C LYS A 82 2.76 -11.91 -13.54
N ASN A 83 3.41 -12.38 -14.59
CA ASN A 83 4.49 -13.36 -14.49
C ASN A 83 5.86 -12.71 -14.19
N LYS A 84 5.94 -11.40 -14.27
CA LYS A 84 7.17 -10.62 -14.00
C LYS A 84 7.24 -10.08 -12.58
N ILE A 85 6.12 -10.01 -11.86
CA ILE A 85 6.07 -9.50 -10.50
C ILE A 85 6.97 -10.35 -9.61
N ASN A 86 7.86 -9.70 -8.89
CA ASN A 86 8.76 -10.37 -7.94
C ASN A 86 8.39 -10.00 -6.50
N TYR A 87 7.62 -10.87 -5.86
CA TYR A 87 7.17 -10.68 -4.49
C TYR A 87 8.30 -10.81 -3.43
N ASP A 88 9.46 -11.36 -3.77
CA ASP A 88 10.62 -11.38 -2.85
C ASP A 88 11.12 -9.97 -2.55
N ASN A 89 10.83 -9.03 -3.45
CA ASN A 89 11.18 -7.63 -3.25
C ASN A 89 10.23 -6.88 -2.31
N SER A 90 8.98 -7.32 -2.19
CA SER A 90 7.98 -6.68 -1.32
C SER A 90 8.27 -6.96 0.16
N LEU A 91 7.78 -6.10 1.06
CA LEU A 91 7.99 -6.24 2.49
C LEU A 91 6.88 -7.06 3.16
N ALA A 92 5.64 -6.70 2.92
CA ALA A 92 4.50 -7.21 3.69
C ALA A 92 3.56 -8.13 2.88
N PHE A 93 3.45 -7.92 1.58
CA PHE A 93 2.43 -8.60 0.76
C PHE A 93 3.03 -9.46 -0.34
N GLU A 94 2.32 -10.54 -0.67
CA GLU A 94 2.68 -11.48 -1.74
C GLU A 94 1.45 -12.00 -2.48
N ASN A 95 1.63 -12.55 -3.67
CA ASN A 95 0.58 -13.20 -4.47
C ASN A 95 -0.62 -12.29 -4.81
N PHE A 96 -0.41 -10.99 -4.84
CA PHE A 96 -1.43 -10.03 -5.24
C PHE A 96 -1.43 -9.80 -6.76
N ASP A 97 -2.57 -9.39 -7.28
CA ASP A 97 -2.71 -8.95 -8.66
C ASP A 97 -2.70 -7.42 -8.72
N ILE A 98 -1.98 -6.86 -9.67
CA ILE A 98 -1.96 -5.41 -9.92
C ILE A 98 -3.13 -5.06 -10.85
N ILE A 99 -3.90 -4.06 -10.47
CA ILE A 99 -5.00 -3.51 -11.25
C ILE A 99 -4.45 -2.35 -12.06
N THR A 100 -4.42 -2.52 -13.37
CA THR A 100 -3.84 -1.55 -14.30
C THR A 100 -4.88 -0.69 -15.02
N ASP A 101 -6.17 -0.96 -14.82
CA ASP A 101 -7.26 -0.17 -15.40
C ASP A 101 -7.34 1.20 -14.70
N PRO A 102 -7.12 2.32 -15.43
CA PRO A 102 -7.14 3.65 -14.83
C PRO A 102 -8.54 4.12 -14.39
N MET A 103 -9.59 3.36 -14.71
CA MET A 103 -10.97 3.64 -14.28
C MET A 103 -11.31 2.97 -12.95
N ILE A 104 -10.46 2.08 -12.46
CA ILE A 104 -10.59 1.43 -11.16
C ILE A 104 -9.71 2.17 -10.16
N TYR A 105 -10.25 2.48 -8.98
CA TYR A 105 -9.54 3.26 -7.98
C TYR A 105 -8.47 2.44 -7.25
N GLU A 106 -8.74 1.17 -7.01
CA GLU A 106 -7.81 0.26 -6.36
C GLU A 106 -6.64 -0.11 -7.29
N TYR A 107 -5.41 -0.12 -6.76
CA TYR A 107 -4.21 -0.45 -7.53
C TYR A 107 -3.85 -1.94 -7.48
N ALA A 108 -4.38 -2.67 -6.53
CA ALA A 108 -4.15 -4.10 -6.34
C ALA A 108 -5.31 -4.72 -5.57
N ASN A 109 -5.34 -6.05 -5.50
CA ASN A 109 -6.25 -6.80 -4.64
C ASN A 109 -5.65 -7.10 -3.24
N ILE A 110 -4.75 -6.26 -2.79
CA ILE A 110 -4.21 -6.28 -1.41
C ILE A 110 -5.29 -5.82 -0.43
N ASP A 111 -5.93 -4.71 -0.75
CA ASP A 111 -7.04 -4.19 0.04
C ASP A 111 -8.34 -4.91 -0.30
N PHE A 112 -9.22 -5.04 0.69
CA PHE A 112 -10.60 -5.36 0.44
C PHE A 112 -11.30 -4.15 -0.20
N PRO A 113 -11.84 -4.28 -1.41
CA PRO A 113 -12.50 -3.14 -2.05
C PRO A 113 -13.78 -2.77 -1.28
N PRO A 114 -14.08 -1.47 -1.17
CA PRO A 114 -15.31 -0.97 -0.54
C PRO A 114 -16.59 -1.57 -1.14
N SER A 115 -16.56 -2.02 -2.38
CA SER A 115 -17.67 -2.71 -3.05
C SER A 115 -18.05 -4.05 -2.41
N ASN A 116 -17.17 -4.67 -1.63
CA ASN A 116 -17.46 -5.88 -0.87
C ASN A 116 -18.20 -5.57 0.44
N ASN A 117 -18.21 -4.32 0.88
CA ASN A 117 -19.03 -3.87 1.99
C ASN A 117 -20.43 -3.50 1.49
N VAL A 118 -21.34 -4.47 1.52
CA VAL A 118 -22.72 -4.32 1.02
C VAL A 118 -23.57 -3.35 1.87
N VAL A 119 -23.07 -2.95 3.04
CA VAL A 119 -23.79 -2.07 3.97
C VAL A 119 -22.89 -0.94 4.44
N VAL A 120 -23.21 0.29 4.06
CA VAL A 120 -22.63 1.48 4.70
C VAL A 120 -23.07 1.48 6.16
N ARG A 121 -22.15 1.24 7.08
CA ARG A 121 -22.40 1.26 8.52
C ARG A 121 -21.94 2.60 9.09
N GLY A 122 -22.58 3.01 10.19
CA GLY A 122 -22.06 4.13 10.96
C GLY A 122 -20.76 3.76 11.67
N ALA A 123 -19.95 4.76 12.03
CA ALA A 123 -18.66 4.55 12.70
C ALA A 123 -18.76 3.70 13.98
N GLU A 124 -19.91 3.71 14.62
CA GLU A 124 -20.20 2.89 15.81
C GLU A 124 -20.39 1.41 15.53
N ALA A 125 -20.51 1.01 14.28
CA ALA A 125 -20.66 -0.39 13.87
C ALA A 125 -19.34 -1.08 13.52
N ASP A 126 -18.25 -0.33 13.39
CA ASP A 126 -16.94 -0.86 13.10
C ASP A 126 -16.14 -1.05 14.38
N TYR A 127 -15.77 -2.28 14.66
CA TYR A 127 -14.97 -2.64 15.84
C TYR A 127 -13.73 -3.39 15.39
N PHE A 128 -12.59 -2.97 15.93
CA PHE A 128 -11.32 -3.68 15.78
C PHE A 128 -10.96 -4.34 17.10
N SER A 129 -10.82 -5.64 17.09
CA SER A 129 -10.20 -6.36 18.19
C SER A 129 -8.69 -6.28 18.06
N LEU A 130 -8.05 -5.75 19.08
CA LEU A 130 -6.60 -5.76 19.19
C LEU A 130 -6.16 -7.08 19.80
N PHE A 131 -5.20 -7.72 19.15
CA PHE A 131 -4.54 -8.87 19.75
C PHE A 131 -3.74 -8.43 20.98
N GLU A 132 -3.67 -9.29 21.97
CA GLU A 132 -2.88 -9.03 23.17
C GLU A 132 -1.42 -8.82 22.77
N PHE A 133 -0.98 -7.60 22.95
CA PHE A 133 0.34 -7.16 22.55
C PHE A 133 1.06 -6.62 23.79
N SER A 134 2.20 -7.19 24.12
CA SER A 134 2.99 -6.76 25.24
C SER A 134 4.28 -6.09 24.79
N ALA A 135 4.40 -4.80 25.02
CA ALA A 135 5.63 -4.05 24.80
C ALA A 135 6.85 -4.61 25.54
N LYS A 136 6.63 -5.48 26.52
CA LYS A 136 7.70 -6.18 27.25
C LYS A 136 8.51 -7.13 26.37
N TYR A 137 7.88 -7.66 25.32
CA TYR A 137 8.50 -8.65 24.42
C TYR A 137 8.76 -8.09 23.03
N ASP A 138 8.37 -6.85 22.80
CA ASP A 138 8.62 -6.18 21.53
C ASP A 138 9.91 -5.36 21.60
N PRO A 139 10.85 -5.57 20.67
CA PRO A 139 12.06 -4.76 20.58
C PRO A 139 11.79 -3.29 20.21
N VAL A 140 10.59 -2.97 19.70
CA VAL A 140 10.18 -1.59 19.41
C VAL A 140 9.16 -1.15 20.43
N PRO A 141 9.47 -0.17 21.31
CA PRO A 141 8.48 0.41 22.21
C PRO A 141 7.36 1.00 21.38
N THR A 142 6.23 0.31 21.32
CA THR A 142 5.10 0.81 20.52
C THR A 142 4.35 1.86 21.31
N MET A 143 4.39 3.07 20.81
CA MET A 143 3.47 4.14 21.24
C MET A 143 2.03 3.89 20.73
N LEU A 144 1.82 2.80 19.99
CA LEU A 144 0.57 2.52 19.28
C LEU A 144 -0.34 1.56 20.05
N THR A 145 0.16 0.84 21.04
CA THR A 145 -0.62 -0.12 21.78
C THR A 145 -1.01 0.45 23.13
N GLN A 146 -2.30 0.66 23.29
CA GLN A 146 -2.89 0.91 24.59
C GLN A 146 -3.30 -0.44 25.14
N ASN A 147 -2.46 -1.06 25.99
CA ASN A 147 -2.74 -2.37 26.59
C ASN A 147 -4.02 -2.44 27.43
N HIS A 148 -4.69 -1.33 27.67
CA HIS A 148 -5.93 -1.26 28.45
C HIS A 148 -7.20 -1.25 27.60
N VAL A 149 -7.07 -1.25 26.29
CA VAL A 149 -8.21 -1.24 25.37
C VAL A 149 -8.04 -2.39 24.38
N GLY A 150 -8.84 -3.45 24.56
CA GLY A 150 -8.84 -4.60 23.66
C GLY A 150 -9.68 -4.40 22.39
N VAL A 151 -10.61 -3.43 22.42
CA VAL A 151 -11.51 -3.15 21.29
C VAL A 151 -11.52 -1.66 20.99
N ILE A 152 -11.27 -1.31 19.73
CA ILE A 152 -11.31 0.09 19.25
C ILE A 152 -12.44 0.22 18.26
N LYS A 153 -13.23 1.30 18.40
CA LYS A 153 -14.25 1.66 17.41
C LYS A 153 -13.62 2.29 16.19
N GLY A 154 -14.03 1.88 15.01
CA GLY A 154 -13.74 2.57 13.77
C GLY A 154 -14.29 3.99 13.77
N PHE A 155 -13.72 4.87 12.96
CA PHE A 155 -14.08 6.30 12.99
C PHE A 155 -14.76 6.81 11.72
N MET A 156 -14.76 6.05 10.64
CA MET A 156 -15.24 6.51 9.33
C MET A 156 -16.44 5.72 8.78
N GLY A 157 -16.87 4.65 9.44
CA GLY A 157 -17.91 3.76 8.93
C GLY A 157 -17.51 3.01 7.65
N GLN A 158 -16.26 3.07 7.28
CA GLN A 158 -15.66 2.30 6.21
C GLN A 158 -14.41 1.67 6.75
N THR A 159 -14.43 0.36 6.82
CA THR A 159 -13.25 -0.41 7.19
C THR A 159 -12.48 -0.73 5.93
N THR A 160 -11.25 -0.29 5.86
CA THR A 160 -10.29 -0.78 4.89
C THR A 160 -9.43 -1.81 5.59
N GLY A 161 -9.57 -3.05 5.17
CA GLY A 161 -8.76 -4.16 5.66
C GLY A 161 -7.87 -4.70 4.56
N PHE A 162 -6.78 -5.33 4.94
CA PHE A 162 -5.94 -6.06 4.01
C PHE A 162 -6.45 -7.49 3.83
N ASN A 163 -6.37 -7.98 2.59
CA ASN A 163 -6.68 -9.38 2.31
C ASN A 163 -5.63 -10.27 3.00
N ARG A 164 -6.08 -11.03 4.00
CA ARG A 164 -5.23 -11.91 4.81
C ARG A 164 -4.39 -12.89 3.98
N GLU A 165 -4.94 -13.38 2.87
CA GLU A 165 -4.25 -14.31 1.97
C GLU A 165 -3.05 -13.67 1.25
N LYS A 166 -2.99 -12.34 1.21
CA LYS A 166 -1.89 -11.60 0.58
C LYS A 166 -0.79 -11.21 1.55
N ILE A 167 -1.00 -11.38 2.85
CA ILE A 167 -0.02 -11.02 3.88
C ILE A 167 1.04 -12.12 4.00
N LYS A 168 2.30 -11.74 3.95
CA LYS A 168 3.43 -12.66 4.13
C LYS A 168 3.44 -13.24 5.54
N LYS A 169 3.85 -14.49 5.66
CA LYS A 169 3.82 -15.27 6.91
C LYS A 169 4.62 -14.66 8.07
N HIS A 170 5.64 -13.84 7.79
CA HIS A 170 6.46 -13.21 8.82
C HIS A 170 5.89 -11.91 9.37
N ILE A 171 4.78 -11.44 8.80
CA ILE A 171 4.12 -10.21 9.24
C ILE A 171 3.23 -10.50 10.45
N LEU A 172 3.40 -9.69 11.49
CA LEU A 172 2.56 -9.74 12.67
C LEU A 172 1.29 -8.90 12.44
N ILE A 173 0.14 -9.57 12.46
CA ILE A 173 -1.16 -8.90 12.43
C ILE A 173 -1.47 -8.45 13.86
N MET A 174 -1.70 -7.15 14.05
CA MET A 174 -1.90 -6.55 15.38
C MET A 174 -3.37 -6.23 15.68
N GLY A 175 -4.21 -6.24 14.69
CA GLY A 175 -5.64 -6.00 14.83
C GLY A 175 -6.42 -6.69 13.72
N GLU A 176 -7.61 -7.14 14.02
CA GLU A 176 -8.53 -7.76 13.08
C GLU A 176 -9.90 -7.11 13.24
N ASP A 177 -10.57 -6.85 12.12
CA ASP A 177 -11.94 -6.36 12.13
C ASP A 177 -12.90 -7.54 12.33
N GLU A 178 -13.78 -7.41 13.30
CA GLU A 178 -14.79 -8.44 13.61
C GLU A 178 -16.03 -8.35 12.70
N THR A 179 -16.17 -7.28 11.95
CA THR A 179 -17.40 -6.96 11.20
C THR A 179 -17.28 -7.17 9.69
N THR A 180 -16.06 -7.31 9.18
CA THR A 180 -15.77 -7.66 7.78
C THR A 180 -15.26 -9.09 7.70
N PRO A 181 -15.81 -9.91 6.79
CA PRO A 181 -15.37 -11.30 6.63
C PRO A 181 -13.96 -11.41 6.05
#